data_e3407b7be790d0e08041d2e7665d881e
#
_entry.id   e3407b7be790d0e08041d2e7665d881e
#
_cell.length_a   1.000
_cell.length_b   1.000
_cell.length_c   1.000
_cell.angle_alpha   90.00
_cell.angle_beta   90.00
_cell.angle_gamma   90.00
#
_symmetry.space_group_name_H-M   'P 1'
#
loop_
_entity.id
_entity.type
_entity.pdbx_description
1 polymer ?
#
loop_
_entity_poly.entity_id
_entity_poly.type
_entity_poly.pdbx_seq_one_letter_code
_entity_poly.pdbx_strand_id
1 'polypeptide(L)'
;MSTRTIIVLTLTALLASACALGDKRIYNHKIFRPNATSYLIAGGTNSRAVPTFIVGNPFGIAPATLANVVSSSLQSAFPGRDVTFATRRTTGLRDDVFMVVAFDPPKTASAQRICRSRGRISSITVGESIRTLMAFCLAGTPLVSIESKVARGSGTGDKTFVLLLRDMARRMFEAKSKNEI
;
A
#
# COMPACT_ATOMS: atom_id res chain seq x y z
N MET A 1 -1.18 56.01 22.75
CA MET A 1 -0.38 54.81 22.56
C MET A 1 -1.04 53.95 21.53
N SER A 2 -0.29 53.54 20.51
CA SER A 2 -0.73 53.28 19.15
C SER A 2 -1.35 51.91 18.96
N THR A 3 -2.58 51.87 18.46
CA THR A 3 -3.39 50.68 18.09
C THR A 3 -2.83 49.90 16.87
N ARG A 4 -1.68 50.30 16.34
CA ARG A 4 -1.10 49.75 15.09
C ARG A 4 -0.19 48.51 15.29
N THR A 5 0.20 48.19 16.55
CA THR A 5 1.18 47.14 16.82
C THR A 5 0.57 45.75 17.02
N ILE A 6 -0.75 45.64 17.19
CA ILE A 6 -1.43 44.35 17.48
C ILE A 6 -1.80 43.58 16.21
N ILE A 7 -1.91 44.23 15.05
CA ILE A 7 -2.36 43.57 13.80
C ILE A 7 -1.24 42.73 13.13
N VAL A 8 0.01 43.03 13.40
CA VAL A 8 1.15 42.32 12.73
C VAL A 8 1.45 40.94 13.34
N LEU A 9 1.10 40.72 14.62
CA LEU A 9 1.39 39.48 15.32
C LEU A 9 0.41 38.32 15.04
N THR A 10 -0.78 38.60 14.52
CA THR A 10 -1.78 37.59 14.23
C THR A 10 -1.66 36.97 12.82
N LEU A 11 -0.94 37.61 11.92
CA LEU A 11 -0.79 37.13 10.53
C LEU A 11 0.33 36.09 10.36
N THR A 12 1.30 36.02 11.27
CA THR A 12 2.41 35.07 11.22
C THR A 12 2.07 33.68 11.75
N ALA A 13 0.99 33.52 12.54
CA ALA A 13 0.57 32.24 13.09
C ALA A 13 -0.19 31.34 12.08
N LEU A 14 -0.69 31.87 10.97
CA LEU A 14 -1.49 31.14 9.98
C LEU A 14 -0.67 30.45 8.90
N LEU A 15 0.63 30.71 8.79
CA LEU A 15 1.49 30.11 7.76
C LEU A 15 2.22 28.84 8.21
N ALA A 16 2.12 28.45 9.48
CA ALA A 16 2.82 27.26 10.00
C ALA A 16 2.05 25.94 9.85
N SER A 17 0.80 25.94 9.36
CA SER A 17 -0.05 24.75 9.30
C SER A 17 0.02 23.98 7.98
N ALA A 18 0.89 24.35 7.04
CA ALA A 18 0.88 23.78 5.67
C ALA A 18 1.90 22.64 5.44
N CYS A 19 2.68 22.22 6.42
CA CYS A 19 3.78 21.25 6.20
C CYS A 19 3.65 19.93 6.95
N ALA A 20 2.47 19.47 7.33
CA ALA A 20 2.28 18.16 7.95
C ALA A 20 1.70 17.11 6.97
N LEU A 21 2.04 17.17 5.69
CA LEU A 21 1.95 16.01 4.81
C LEU A 21 3.16 15.14 5.12
N GLY A 22 2.96 14.14 6.00
CA GLY A 22 4.00 13.20 6.40
C GLY A 22 4.79 12.72 5.19
N ASP A 23 6.11 12.71 5.31
CA ASP A 23 7.07 12.40 4.25
C ASP A 23 6.82 10.98 3.72
N LYS A 24 5.99 10.90 2.68
CA LYS A 24 5.63 9.67 2.00
C LYS A 24 6.76 9.31 1.04
N ARG A 25 7.53 8.27 1.36
CA ARG A 25 8.62 7.78 0.51
C ARG A 25 8.28 6.44 -0.07
N ILE A 26 8.25 6.35 -1.40
CA ILE A 26 8.15 5.10 -2.13
C ILE A 26 9.56 4.70 -2.55
N TYR A 27 9.98 3.51 -2.11
CA TYR A 27 11.29 2.95 -2.42
C TYR A 27 11.16 1.72 -3.31
N ASN A 28 12.19 1.43 -4.09
CA ASN A 28 12.39 0.12 -4.71
C ASN A 28 11.15 -0.49 -5.40
N HIS A 29 10.69 0.14 -6.48
CA HIS A 29 9.78 -0.51 -7.40
C HIS A 29 10.58 -1.51 -8.24
N LYS A 30 10.27 -2.82 -8.15
CA LYS A 30 10.94 -3.89 -8.89
C LYS A 30 9.93 -4.62 -9.76
N ILE A 31 10.17 -4.63 -11.06
CA ILE A 31 9.42 -5.41 -12.04
C ILE A 31 10.24 -6.66 -12.33
N PHE A 32 9.72 -7.85 -12.00
CA PHE A 32 10.34 -9.12 -12.29
C PHE A 32 9.83 -9.70 -13.62
N ARG A 33 8.57 -9.40 -13.95
CA ARG A 33 7.94 -9.80 -15.21
C ARG A 33 7.06 -8.66 -15.76
N PRO A 34 7.19 -8.31 -17.04
CA PRO A 34 6.48 -7.15 -17.62
C PRO A 34 4.97 -7.36 -17.80
N ASN A 35 4.51 -8.59 -17.75
CA ASN A 35 3.08 -8.95 -17.95
C ASN A 35 2.25 -9.01 -16.65
N ALA A 36 2.75 -8.43 -15.54
CA ALA A 36 2.04 -8.41 -14.25
C ALA A 36 0.62 -7.86 -14.38
N THR A 37 0.42 -6.80 -15.18
CA THR A 37 -0.90 -6.19 -15.41
C THR A 37 -1.87 -7.18 -16.07
N SER A 38 -1.44 -7.97 -17.04
CA SER A 38 -2.27 -8.99 -17.69
C SER A 38 -2.72 -10.06 -16.69
N TYR A 39 -1.83 -10.50 -15.80
CA TYR A 39 -2.19 -11.42 -14.72
C TYR A 39 -3.15 -10.82 -13.70
N LEU A 40 -3.00 -9.52 -13.39
CA LEU A 40 -3.93 -8.82 -12.51
C LEU A 40 -5.34 -8.81 -13.09
N ILE A 41 -5.47 -8.41 -14.36
CA ILE A 41 -6.76 -8.37 -15.04
C ILE A 41 -7.36 -9.78 -15.10
N ALA A 42 -6.61 -10.77 -15.59
CA ALA A 42 -7.08 -12.15 -15.69
C ALA A 42 -7.44 -12.78 -14.33
N GLY A 43 -6.78 -12.38 -13.24
CA GLY A 43 -7.04 -12.86 -11.89
C GLY A 43 -8.21 -12.18 -11.19
N GLY A 44 -8.48 -10.91 -11.52
CA GLY A 44 -9.43 -10.06 -10.80
C GLY A 44 -10.72 -9.72 -11.54
N THR A 45 -10.94 -10.25 -12.76
CA THR A 45 -12.15 -10.01 -13.56
C THR A 45 -13.14 -11.17 -13.51
N ASN A 46 -14.34 -10.98 -14.05
CA ASN A 46 -15.38 -12.01 -14.16
C ASN A 46 -15.82 -12.59 -12.79
N SER A 47 -16.15 -11.72 -11.84
CA SER A 47 -16.58 -12.10 -10.49
C SER A 47 -15.51 -12.84 -9.67
N ARG A 48 -14.27 -12.87 -10.15
CA ARG A 48 -13.13 -13.38 -9.39
C ARG A 48 -12.44 -12.24 -8.66
N ALA A 49 -11.91 -12.54 -7.49
CA ALA A 49 -11.14 -11.58 -6.73
C ALA A 49 -9.69 -12.06 -6.61
N VAL A 50 -8.76 -11.12 -6.58
CA VAL A 50 -7.35 -11.39 -6.30
C VAL A 50 -7.20 -11.68 -4.82
N PRO A 51 -6.80 -12.90 -4.41
CA PRO A 51 -6.52 -13.21 -3.01
C PRO A 51 -5.46 -12.26 -2.46
N THR A 52 -5.73 -11.64 -1.32
CA THR A 52 -4.84 -10.66 -0.71
C THR A 52 -4.48 -11.09 0.71
N PHE A 53 -3.21 -11.37 0.92
CA PHE A 53 -2.68 -11.74 2.23
C PHE A 53 -2.10 -10.50 2.91
N ILE A 54 -2.59 -10.21 4.13
CA ILE A 54 -2.11 -9.10 4.94
C ILE A 54 -1.24 -9.65 6.06
N VAL A 55 -0.08 -9.06 6.22
CA VAL A 55 0.90 -9.40 7.27
C VAL A 55 1.15 -8.17 8.13
N GLY A 56 1.11 -8.35 9.43
CA GLY A 56 1.29 -7.26 10.38
C GLY A 56 0.03 -6.42 10.57
N ASN A 57 0.02 -5.69 11.66
CA ASN A 57 -1.07 -4.79 12.04
C ASN A 57 -0.47 -3.53 12.66
N PRO A 58 -0.13 -2.53 11.83
CA PRO A 58 0.62 -1.37 12.28
C PRO A 58 -0.12 -0.50 13.29
N PHE A 59 -1.44 -0.66 13.42
CA PHE A 59 -2.28 0.13 14.31
C PHE A 59 -2.89 -0.68 15.46
N GLY A 60 -2.65 -1.99 15.55
CA GLY A 60 -3.22 -2.84 16.59
C GLY A 60 -4.76 -2.95 16.57
N ILE A 61 -5.41 -2.67 15.44
CA ILE A 61 -6.86 -2.69 15.29
C ILE A 61 -7.40 -4.09 14.95
N ALA A 62 -8.73 -4.24 14.93
CA ALA A 62 -9.37 -5.48 14.52
C ALA A 62 -8.91 -5.89 13.11
N PRO A 63 -8.49 -7.16 12.90
CA PRO A 63 -7.99 -7.62 11.58
C PRO A 63 -8.97 -7.38 10.43
N ALA A 64 -10.28 -7.51 10.68
CA ALA A 64 -11.31 -7.26 9.68
C ALA A 64 -11.35 -5.79 9.23
N THR A 65 -11.14 -4.85 10.15
CA THR A 65 -11.08 -3.41 9.84
C THR A 65 -9.87 -3.10 8.96
N LEU A 66 -8.69 -3.62 9.33
CA LEU A 66 -7.49 -3.46 8.50
C LEU A 66 -7.68 -4.07 7.12
N ALA A 67 -8.27 -5.26 7.04
CA ALA A 67 -8.56 -5.96 5.80
C ALA A 67 -9.45 -5.14 4.87
N ASN A 68 -10.52 -4.53 5.40
CA ASN A 68 -11.42 -3.68 4.63
C ASN A 68 -10.70 -2.43 4.09
N VAL A 69 -9.89 -1.77 4.91
CA VAL A 69 -9.12 -0.58 4.48
C VAL A 69 -8.11 -0.96 3.40
N VAL A 70 -7.39 -2.05 3.56
CA VAL A 70 -6.43 -2.51 2.54
C VAL A 70 -7.15 -2.84 1.23
N SER A 71 -8.21 -3.65 1.27
CA SER A 71 -8.96 -4.03 0.05
C SER A 71 -9.53 -2.83 -0.68
N SER A 72 -10.18 -1.91 0.03
CA SER A 72 -10.76 -0.70 -0.59
C SER A 72 -9.69 0.24 -1.16
N SER A 73 -8.53 0.36 -0.48
CA SER A 73 -7.41 1.16 -0.97
C SER A 73 -6.82 0.57 -2.25
N LEU A 74 -6.62 -0.75 -2.30
CA LEU A 74 -6.13 -1.44 -3.49
C LEU A 74 -7.12 -1.31 -4.65
N GLN A 75 -8.41 -1.49 -4.39
CA GLN A 75 -9.45 -1.39 -5.41
C GLN A 75 -9.56 0.02 -5.99
N SER A 76 -9.44 1.05 -5.15
CA SER A 76 -9.45 2.46 -5.57
C SER A 76 -8.24 2.86 -6.45
N ALA A 77 -7.21 2.03 -6.53
CA ALA A 77 -6.07 2.25 -7.42
C ALA A 77 -6.41 2.01 -8.91
N PHE A 78 -7.52 1.34 -9.21
CA PHE A 78 -7.89 0.91 -10.55
C PHE A 78 -9.28 1.42 -10.95
N PRO A 79 -9.50 2.74 -11.02
CA PRO A 79 -10.78 3.28 -11.40
C PRO A 79 -11.16 2.82 -12.82
N GLY A 80 -12.42 2.40 -13.01
CA GLY A 80 -12.93 1.93 -14.29
C GLY A 80 -12.46 0.53 -14.70
N ARG A 81 -11.75 -0.21 -13.84
CA ARG A 81 -11.42 -1.63 -14.05
C ARG A 81 -12.16 -2.48 -13.03
N ASP A 82 -12.75 -3.56 -13.50
CA ASP A 82 -13.42 -4.53 -12.63
C ASP A 82 -12.41 -5.50 -12.02
N VAL A 83 -11.59 -4.98 -11.11
CA VAL A 83 -10.60 -5.76 -10.34
C VAL A 83 -10.98 -5.70 -8.87
N THR A 84 -11.22 -6.86 -8.28
CA THR A 84 -11.57 -6.99 -6.86
C THR A 84 -10.40 -7.63 -6.08
N PHE A 85 -10.17 -7.14 -4.87
CA PHE A 85 -9.19 -7.72 -3.94
C PHE A 85 -9.92 -8.31 -2.73
N ALA A 86 -9.73 -9.61 -2.47
CA ALA A 86 -10.37 -10.30 -1.37
C ALA A 86 -9.35 -10.73 -0.31
N THR A 87 -9.57 -10.31 0.93
CA THR A 87 -8.75 -10.68 2.09
C THR A 87 -9.24 -11.96 2.79
N ARG A 88 -10.39 -12.48 2.36
CA ARG A 88 -10.95 -13.75 2.83
C ARG A 88 -10.93 -14.76 1.68
N ARG A 89 -10.75 -16.04 2.00
CA ARG A 89 -10.96 -17.11 1.03
C ARG A 89 -12.40 -17.08 0.55
N THR A 90 -12.59 -16.88 -0.74
CA THR A 90 -13.86 -17.04 -1.43
C THR A 90 -13.73 -18.20 -2.42
N THR A 91 -14.77 -18.98 -2.58
CA THR A 91 -14.82 -20.06 -3.58
C THR A 91 -14.64 -19.47 -4.99
N GLY A 92 -13.77 -20.09 -5.79
CA GLY A 92 -13.54 -19.67 -7.18
C GLY A 92 -12.36 -18.73 -7.41
N LEU A 93 -11.58 -18.40 -6.37
CA LEU A 93 -10.35 -17.64 -6.52
C LEU A 93 -9.26 -18.49 -7.22
N ARG A 94 -8.50 -17.84 -8.11
CA ARG A 94 -7.25 -18.42 -8.62
C ARG A 94 -6.20 -18.37 -7.51
N ASP A 95 -5.87 -19.50 -6.93
CA ASP A 95 -4.89 -19.61 -5.85
C ASP A 95 -3.44 -19.37 -6.30
N ASP A 96 -3.20 -19.39 -7.61
CA ASP A 96 -1.88 -19.18 -8.21
C ASP A 96 -1.47 -17.71 -8.31
N VAL A 97 -2.47 -16.79 -8.43
CA VAL A 97 -2.25 -15.35 -8.52
C VAL A 97 -2.75 -14.68 -7.24
N PHE A 98 -1.91 -13.94 -6.55
CA PHE A 98 -2.28 -13.30 -5.29
C PHE A 98 -1.44 -12.05 -4.99
N MET A 99 -1.96 -11.20 -4.12
CA MET A 99 -1.29 -10.04 -3.55
C MET A 99 -0.82 -10.36 -2.12
N VAL A 100 0.35 -9.86 -1.75
CA VAL A 100 0.79 -9.79 -0.35
C VAL A 100 1.06 -8.35 0.01
N VAL A 101 0.49 -7.90 1.13
CA VAL A 101 0.72 -6.60 1.75
C VAL A 101 1.30 -6.83 3.13
N ALA A 102 2.58 -6.55 3.30
CA ALA A 102 3.28 -6.75 4.57
C ALA A 102 3.63 -5.41 5.19
N PHE A 103 3.10 -5.18 6.40
CA PHE A 103 3.39 -4.03 7.24
C PHE A 103 4.49 -4.38 8.24
N ASP A 104 5.46 -3.51 8.38
CA ASP A 104 6.62 -3.66 9.25
C ASP A 104 7.27 -5.06 9.16
N PRO A 105 7.50 -5.58 7.93
CA PRO A 105 8.17 -6.85 7.78
C PRO A 105 9.61 -6.77 8.27
N PRO A 106 10.24 -7.89 8.68
CA PRO A 106 11.65 -7.92 9.05
C PRO A 106 12.52 -7.32 7.95
N LYS A 107 13.66 -6.72 8.32
CA LYS A 107 14.61 -6.15 7.34
C LYS A 107 15.06 -7.14 6.26
N THR A 108 15.08 -8.42 6.61
CA THR A 108 15.42 -9.55 5.72
C THR A 108 14.28 -9.99 4.80
N ALA A 109 13.08 -9.41 4.95
CA ALA A 109 11.96 -9.74 4.08
C ALA A 109 12.20 -9.20 2.67
N SER A 110 11.96 -10.06 1.68
CA SER A 110 12.03 -9.72 0.26
C SER A 110 10.74 -10.11 -0.43
N ALA A 111 10.48 -9.56 -1.61
CA ALA A 111 9.34 -9.94 -2.45
C ALA A 111 9.28 -11.46 -2.67
N GLN A 112 10.43 -12.09 -2.96
CA GLN A 112 10.52 -13.53 -3.15
C GLN A 112 10.09 -14.30 -1.90
N ARG A 113 10.52 -13.85 -0.71
CA ARG A 113 10.19 -14.52 0.55
C ARG A 113 8.70 -14.40 0.87
N ILE A 114 8.10 -13.19 0.72
CA ILE A 114 6.68 -13.00 1.04
C ILE A 114 5.76 -13.70 0.05
N CYS A 115 6.12 -13.80 -1.25
CA CYS A 115 5.38 -14.58 -2.23
C CYS A 115 5.46 -16.08 -1.94
N ARG A 116 6.66 -16.62 -1.70
CA ARG A 116 6.85 -18.05 -1.42
C ARG A 116 6.11 -18.50 -0.16
N SER A 117 6.11 -17.68 0.88
CA SER A 117 5.43 -17.98 2.13
C SER A 117 3.94 -17.62 2.14
N ARG A 118 3.39 -17.03 1.06
CA ARG A 118 2.03 -16.45 1.02
C ARG A 118 1.75 -15.55 2.22
N GLY A 119 2.70 -14.68 2.54
CA GLY A 119 2.60 -13.77 3.68
C GLY A 119 2.79 -14.42 5.06
N ARG A 120 3.12 -15.69 5.15
CA ARG A 120 3.43 -16.35 6.46
C ARG A 120 4.82 -15.95 6.92
N ILE A 121 4.98 -14.72 7.34
CA ILE A 121 6.18 -14.15 7.95
C ILE A 121 5.79 -13.39 9.20
N SER A 122 6.72 -13.24 10.15
CA SER A 122 6.53 -12.36 11.29
C SER A 122 6.52 -10.90 10.86
N SER A 123 5.86 -10.06 11.65
CA SER A 123 5.88 -8.60 11.54
C SER A 123 6.38 -8.06 12.87
N ILE A 124 7.16 -6.99 12.82
CA ILE A 124 7.71 -6.34 14.01
C ILE A 124 7.27 -4.89 13.95
N THR A 125 6.21 -4.56 14.68
CA THR A 125 5.74 -3.18 14.77
C THR A 125 6.68 -2.39 15.68
N VAL A 126 7.54 -1.55 15.09
CA VAL A 126 8.52 -0.75 15.85
C VAL A 126 8.60 0.66 15.27
N GLY A 127 8.51 1.65 16.15
CA GLY A 127 8.83 3.05 15.86
C GLY A 127 7.69 3.86 15.25
N GLU A 128 8.04 5.09 14.86
CA GLU A 128 7.12 6.15 14.43
C GLU A 128 6.74 6.07 12.94
N SER A 129 7.21 5.06 12.23
CA SER A 129 6.92 4.90 10.82
C SER A 129 6.47 3.48 10.50
N ILE A 130 5.66 3.36 9.46
CA ILE A 130 5.20 2.09 8.90
C ILE A 130 6.01 1.83 7.62
N ARG A 131 6.74 0.72 7.60
CA ARG A 131 7.33 0.17 6.40
C ARG A 131 6.33 -0.76 5.75
N THR A 132 6.05 -0.59 4.47
CA THR A 132 5.11 -1.44 3.73
C THR A 132 5.84 -2.08 2.55
N LEU A 133 5.76 -3.40 2.44
CA LEU A 133 6.24 -4.17 1.29
C LEU A 133 5.02 -4.83 0.64
N MET A 134 4.72 -4.45 -0.61
CA MET A 134 3.71 -5.11 -1.42
C MET A 134 4.37 -5.96 -2.50
N ALA A 135 3.80 -7.12 -2.77
CA ALA A 135 4.19 -7.95 -3.90
C ALA A 135 2.97 -8.60 -4.54
N PHE A 136 2.92 -8.58 -5.87
CA PHE A 136 1.98 -9.33 -6.68
C PHE A 136 2.68 -10.59 -7.17
N CYS A 137 2.09 -11.73 -6.90
CA CYS A 137 2.73 -13.03 -6.97
C CYS A 137 1.98 -13.97 -7.93
N LEU A 138 2.73 -14.83 -8.63
CA LEU A 138 2.22 -15.95 -9.41
C LEU A 138 2.93 -17.22 -8.93
N ALA A 139 2.18 -18.17 -8.42
CA ALA A 139 2.69 -19.48 -7.97
C ALA A 139 3.91 -19.35 -7.00
N GLY A 140 3.85 -18.36 -6.09
CA GLY A 140 4.92 -18.11 -5.12
C GLY A 140 6.12 -17.32 -5.63
N THR A 141 6.09 -16.87 -6.89
CA THR A 141 7.14 -16.04 -7.49
C THR A 141 6.63 -14.59 -7.64
N PRO A 142 7.39 -13.56 -7.28
CA PRO A 142 6.98 -12.19 -7.49
C PRO A 142 6.96 -11.83 -8.99
N LEU A 143 5.89 -11.18 -9.42
CA LEU A 143 5.79 -10.54 -10.73
C LEU A 143 6.23 -9.09 -10.66
N VAL A 144 5.81 -8.41 -9.61
CA VAL A 144 6.17 -7.02 -9.32
C VAL A 144 6.14 -6.81 -7.80
N SER A 145 6.97 -5.92 -7.31
CA SER A 145 6.94 -5.49 -5.91
C SER A 145 7.24 -4.02 -5.77
N ILE A 146 6.77 -3.45 -4.68
CA ILE A 146 7.03 -2.07 -4.29
C ILE A 146 7.18 -1.96 -2.78
N GLU A 147 8.09 -1.13 -2.36
CA GLU A 147 8.33 -0.85 -0.96
C GLU A 147 8.15 0.63 -0.67
N SER A 148 7.58 0.94 0.47
CA SER A 148 7.37 2.30 0.92
C SER A 148 7.55 2.42 2.43
N LYS A 149 7.75 3.67 2.87
CA LYS A 149 7.76 4.06 4.27
C LYS A 149 6.94 5.33 4.43
N VAL A 150 6.17 5.41 5.51
CA VAL A 150 5.34 6.57 5.86
C VAL A 150 5.37 6.75 7.38
N ALA A 151 5.22 7.98 7.86
CA ALA A 151 5.02 8.23 9.28
C ALA A 151 3.78 7.47 9.77
N ARG A 152 3.86 6.93 10.98
CA ARG A 152 2.74 6.25 11.62
C ARG A 152 1.72 7.28 12.07
N GLY A 153 0.67 7.45 11.31
CA GLY A 153 -0.45 8.32 11.63
C GLY A 153 -1.33 7.77 12.76
N SER A 154 -2.44 8.43 13.02
CA SER A 154 -3.36 8.12 14.12
C SER A 154 -4.16 6.83 13.94
N GLY A 155 -4.13 6.21 12.76
CA GLY A 155 -4.88 4.99 12.49
C GLY A 155 -5.13 4.75 11.01
N THR A 156 -5.97 3.75 10.71
CA THR A 156 -6.30 3.35 9.33
C THR A 156 -7.14 4.37 8.57
N GLY A 157 -7.81 5.30 9.27
CA GLY A 157 -8.53 6.43 8.66
C GLY A 157 -7.61 7.57 8.24
N ASP A 158 -6.31 7.49 8.54
CA ASP A 158 -5.34 8.48 8.10
C ASP A 158 -5.26 8.52 6.58
N LYS A 159 -5.56 9.68 6.00
CA LYS A 159 -5.56 9.89 4.55
C LYS A 159 -4.20 9.54 3.93
N THR A 160 -3.10 9.81 4.63
CA THR A 160 -1.75 9.52 4.14
C THR A 160 -1.53 8.02 3.99
N PHE A 161 -2.01 7.22 4.96
CA PHE A 161 -1.93 5.76 4.89
C PHE A 161 -2.76 5.17 3.74
N VAL A 162 -4.03 5.59 3.61
CA VAL A 162 -4.92 5.14 2.52
C VAL A 162 -4.37 5.53 1.16
N LEU A 163 -3.93 6.79 1.00
CA LEU A 163 -3.32 7.27 -0.23
C LEU A 163 -2.03 6.54 -0.57
N LEU A 164 -1.21 6.18 0.44
CA LEU A 164 -0.01 5.41 0.23
C LEU A 164 -0.32 4.04 -0.39
N LEU A 165 -1.26 3.29 0.21
CA LEU A 165 -1.63 1.96 -0.29
C LEU A 165 -2.15 2.03 -1.73
N ARG A 166 -3.02 3.02 -2.03
CA ARG A 166 -3.53 3.25 -3.37
C ARG A 166 -2.42 3.56 -4.37
N ASP A 167 -1.52 4.46 -4.02
CA ASP A 167 -0.44 4.87 -4.91
C ASP A 167 0.59 3.74 -5.14
N MET A 168 0.88 2.94 -4.10
CA MET A 168 1.71 1.76 -4.25
C MET A 168 1.08 0.78 -5.23
N ALA A 169 -0.20 0.46 -5.06
CA ALA A 169 -0.91 -0.45 -5.97
C ALA A 169 -0.92 0.09 -7.41
N ARG A 170 -1.24 1.37 -7.60
CA ARG A 170 -1.23 2.00 -8.92
C ARG A 170 0.14 1.89 -9.58
N ARG A 171 1.21 2.29 -8.88
CA ARG A 171 2.59 2.25 -9.41
C ARG A 171 3.09 0.84 -9.73
N MET A 172 2.63 -0.17 -8.99
CA MET A 172 3.00 -1.56 -9.29
C MET A 172 2.57 -1.99 -10.70
N PHE A 173 1.48 -1.45 -11.22
CA PHE A 173 0.87 -1.86 -12.49
C PHE A 173 0.87 -0.75 -13.55
N GLU A 174 1.45 0.40 -13.25
CA GLU A 174 1.76 1.40 -14.28
C GLU A 174 2.86 0.85 -15.20
N ALA A 175 2.57 0.80 -16.49
CA ALA A 175 3.62 0.53 -17.47
C ALA A 175 4.69 1.61 -17.33
N LYS A 176 5.96 1.25 -17.20
CA LYS A 176 7.05 2.22 -17.34
C LYS A 176 6.88 2.89 -18.70
N SER A 177 6.69 4.19 -18.69
CA SER A 177 6.80 4.98 -19.91
C SER A 177 8.19 4.69 -20.50
N LYS A 178 8.28 4.42 -21.81
CA LYS A 178 9.54 4.13 -22.52
C LYS A 178 10.56 5.27 -22.49
N ASN A 179 10.27 6.36 -21.79
CA ASN A 179 11.08 7.59 -21.79
C ASN A 179 11.98 7.77 -20.54
N GLU A 180 12.13 6.75 -19.71
CA GLU A 180 13.09 6.75 -18.59
C GLU A 180 14.27 5.81 -18.90
N ILE A 181 14.98 6.09 -19.99
CA ILE A 181 16.33 5.56 -20.28
C ILE A 181 17.27 6.74 -20.38
#